data_c8cafdd47095ee0a06bca2e2c6539657
#
_entry.id   c8cafdd47095ee0a06bca2e2c6539657
#
_cell.length_a   1.000
_cell.length_b   1.000
_cell.length_c   1.000
_cell.angle_alpha   90.00
_cell.angle_beta   90.00
_cell.angle_gamma   90.00
#
_symmetry.space_group_name_H-M   'P 1'
#
loop_
_entity.id
_entity.type
_entity.pdbx_description
1 polymer ?
#
loop_
_entity_poly.entity_id
_entity_poly.type
_entity_poly.pdbx_seq_one_letter_code
_entity_poly.pdbx_strand_id
1 'polypeptide(L)'
;MVPGRRTRLNLTDRSTRILGMDKRTDTRQRLIDSARDLIYARSYSDVGVQEICDRAGVRKGSFYHFFPSKRDLTLAVLDQFQAFFRQEILGRAFADNLPPLQRIDRFFDYAADFQRQMKQDTGQMPGCPFGNIACEMSTQDEAIRLRVEQIMQDAEVPFEQALAEAVADGDLPGIDAAETARALFAYVEGVMVYAKTRNEPELVRQLGKRALQLVVPDRLT
;
A
#
# COMPACT_ATOMS: atom_id res chain seq x y z
N MET A 1 -17.60 26.36 18.75
CA MET A 1 -17.74 26.15 17.31
C MET A 1 -16.40 26.56 16.66
N VAL A 2 -15.48 25.59 16.47
CA VAL A 2 -14.13 25.82 15.93
C VAL A 2 -14.06 25.06 14.61
N PRO A 3 -13.75 25.70 13.46
CA PRO A 3 -13.70 25.01 12.17
C PRO A 3 -12.41 24.17 12.09
N GLY A 4 -12.59 22.85 11.99
CA GLY A 4 -11.51 21.89 11.78
C GLY A 4 -10.76 22.19 10.47
N ARG A 5 -9.46 22.43 10.57
CA ARG A 5 -8.55 22.50 9.42
C ARG A 5 -8.53 21.15 8.71
N ARG A 6 -9.10 21.10 7.52
CA ARG A 6 -8.96 19.99 6.58
C ARG A 6 -7.49 19.89 6.15
N THR A 7 -6.77 18.94 6.69
CA THR A 7 -5.42 18.58 6.22
C THR A 7 -5.59 17.79 4.92
N ARG A 8 -5.42 18.43 3.77
CA ARG A 8 -5.25 17.73 2.50
C ARG A 8 -3.96 16.91 2.60
N LEU A 9 -4.07 15.60 2.50
CA LEU A 9 -2.93 14.70 2.28
C LEU A 9 -2.41 14.93 0.85
N ASN A 10 -1.64 16.00 0.69
CA ASN A 10 -0.92 16.26 -0.55
C ASN A 10 0.34 15.40 -0.52
N LEU A 11 0.33 14.25 -1.22
CA LEU A 11 1.49 13.37 -1.40
C LEU A 11 2.68 14.11 -2.08
N THR A 12 2.45 15.31 -2.58
CA THR A 12 3.44 16.12 -3.32
C THR A 12 4.06 17.26 -2.53
N ASP A 13 3.51 17.70 -1.37
CA ASP A 13 3.88 19.02 -0.81
C ASP A 13 4.78 18.99 0.44
N ARG A 14 5.18 17.86 0.99
CA ARG A 14 6.10 17.82 2.14
C ARG A 14 7.57 17.59 1.80
N SER A 15 7.92 17.30 0.56
CA SER A 15 9.32 17.04 0.15
C SER A 15 10.04 18.25 -0.45
N THR A 16 9.40 19.39 -0.66
CA THR A 16 9.97 20.48 -1.46
C THR A 16 10.63 21.61 -0.67
N ARG A 17 10.78 21.52 0.64
CA ARG A 17 11.40 22.57 1.46
C ARG A 17 12.45 22.06 2.44
N ILE A 18 13.49 21.39 1.95
CA ILE A 18 14.79 21.33 2.65
C ILE A 18 15.89 21.55 1.62
N LEU A 19 16.46 22.74 1.66
CA LEU A 19 17.81 23.19 1.27
C LEU A 19 18.68 22.18 0.49
N GLY A 20 19.00 22.50 -0.78
CA GLY A 20 20.19 21.97 -1.44
C GLY A 20 20.06 20.61 -2.10
N MET A 21 18.86 20.15 -2.49
CA MET A 21 18.72 18.92 -3.28
C MET A 21 19.31 19.15 -4.68
N ASP A 22 20.32 18.34 -5.01
CA ASP A 22 20.92 18.29 -6.34
C ASP A 22 19.82 18.10 -7.41
N LYS A 23 19.89 18.86 -8.50
CA LYS A 23 18.93 18.77 -9.64
C LYS A 23 18.76 17.35 -10.18
N ARG A 24 19.75 16.46 -9.97
CA ARG A 24 19.70 15.04 -10.35
C ARG A 24 18.74 14.26 -9.45
N THR A 25 18.80 14.48 -8.14
CA THR A 25 17.88 13.86 -7.17
C THR A 25 16.44 14.29 -7.44
N ASP A 26 16.21 15.57 -7.74
CA ASP A 26 14.90 16.09 -8.13
C ASP A 26 14.36 15.44 -9.41
N THR A 27 15.19 15.27 -10.46
CA THR A 27 14.76 14.63 -11.72
C THR A 27 14.41 13.15 -11.54
N ARG A 28 15.23 12.40 -10.79
CA ARG A 28 14.94 10.99 -10.47
C ARG A 28 13.62 10.86 -9.72
N GLN A 29 13.40 11.70 -8.72
CA GLN A 29 12.18 11.67 -7.91
C GLN A 29 10.95 12.03 -8.75
N ARG A 30 11.01 13.04 -9.62
CA ARG A 30 9.90 13.39 -10.52
C ARG A 30 9.50 12.24 -11.45
N LEU A 31 10.47 11.46 -11.93
CA LEU A 31 10.20 10.24 -12.73
C LEU A 31 9.47 9.18 -11.89
N ILE A 32 9.92 8.92 -10.65
CA ILE A 32 9.27 7.96 -9.74
C ILE A 32 7.84 8.41 -9.42
N ASP A 33 7.65 9.67 -9.03
CA ASP A 33 6.33 10.21 -8.67
C ASP A 33 5.36 10.15 -9.86
N SER A 34 5.83 10.53 -11.06
CA SER A 34 5.02 10.47 -12.29
C SER A 34 4.64 9.04 -12.66
N ALA A 35 5.57 8.09 -12.55
CA ALA A 35 5.31 6.67 -12.82
C ALA A 35 4.36 6.09 -11.78
N ARG A 36 4.58 6.39 -10.48
CA ARG A 36 3.69 5.97 -9.39
C ARG A 36 2.25 6.38 -9.66
N ASP A 37 2.02 7.67 -9.93
CA ASP A 37 0.68 8.20 -10.12
C ASP A 37 0.00 7.60 -11.35
N LEU A 38 0.72 7.45 -12.47
CA LEU A 38 0.19 6.89 -13.70
C LEU A 38 -0.10 5.39 -13.57
N ILE A 39 0.85 4.61 -13.07
CA ILE A 39 0.72 3.14 -12.93
C ILE A 39 -0.38 2.80 -11.92
N TYR A 40 -0.45 3.54 -10.80
CA TYR A 40 -1.47 3.29 -9.79
C TYR A 40 -2.88 3.65 -10.26
N ALA A 41 -3.01 4.71 -11.07
CA ALA A 41 -4.30 5.11 -11.62
C ALA A 41 -4.81 4.19 -12.75
N ARG A 42 -3.91 3.51 -13.46
CA ARG A 42 -4.25 2.65 -14.62
C ARG A 42 -3.69 1.24 -14.46
N SER A 43 -2.52 0.97 -15.07
CA SER A 43 -1.79 -0.30 -14.97
C SER A 43 -0.34 -0.12 -15.41
N TYR A 44 0.49 -1.13 -15.14
CA TYR A 44 1.86 -1.14 -15.63
C TYR A 44 1.92 -1.16 -17.17
N SER A 45 1.18 -2.05 -17.81
CA SER A 45 1.25 -2.23 -19.29
C SER A 45 0.75 -1.01 -20.04
N ASP A 46 -0.25 -0.33 -19.52
CA ASP A 46 -0.92 0.80 -20.17
C ASP A 46 -0.13 2.12 -20.15
N VAL A 47 0.88 2.21 -19.30
CA VAL A 47 1.68 3.42 -19.11
C VAL A 47 3.02 3.29 -19.84
N GLY A 48 3.27 4.16 -20.84
CA GLY A 48 4.50 4.21 -21.61
C GLY A 48 5.60 5.08 -20.98
N VAL A 49 6.88 4.75 -21.28
CA VAL A 49 8.02 5.58 -20.83
C VAL A 49 7.91 7.03 -21.32
N GLN A 50 7.41 7.25 -22.54
CA GLN A 50 7.25 8.61 -23.06
C GLN A 50 6.27 9.42 -22.23
N GLU A 51 5.13 8.85 -21.86
CA GLU A 51 4.11 9.50 -21.05
C GLU A 51 4.63 9.85 -19.64
N ILE A 52 5.42 8.93 -19.04
CA ILE A 52 6.08 9.19 -17.75
C ILE A 52 7.02 10.41 -17.88
N CYS A 53 7.81 10.44 -18.95
CA CYS A 53 8.74 11.56 -19.23
C CYS A 53 7.99 12.88 -19.41
N ASP A 54 6.91 12.88 -20.18
CA ASP A 54 6.11 14.07 -20.47
C ASP A 54 5.49 14.62 -19.18
N ARG A 55 4.90 13.74 -18.35
CA ARG A 55 4.35 14.11 -17.04
C ARG A 55 5.42 14.63 -16.08
N ALA A 56 6.61 14.03 -16.08
CA ALA A 56 7.74 14.46 -15.25
C ALA A 56 8.43 15.73 -15.74
N GLY A 57 8.12 16.22 -16.95
CA GLY A 57 8.84 17.31 -17.59
C GLY A 57 10.31 16.96 -17.88
N VAL A 58 10.58 15.72 -18.32
CA VAL A 58 11.92 15.17 -18.51
C VAL A 58 12.07 14.61 -19.93
N ARG A 59 13.23 14.83 -20.56
CA ARG A 59 13.51 14.22 -21.87
C ARG A 59 13.78 12.72 -21.73
N LYS A 60 13.37 11.92 -22.71
CA LYS A 60 13.56 10.47 -22.75
C LYS A 60 15.03 10.03 -22.55
N GLY A 61 16.00 10.79 -23.08
CA GLY A 61 17.42 10.54 -22.82
C GLY A 61 17.81 10.64 -21.35
N SER A 62 17.19 11.60 -20.60
CA SER A 62 17.41 11.72 -19.16
C SER A 62 16.78 10.56 -18.37
N PHE A 63 15.65 10.02 -18.84
CA PHE A 63 15.06 8.81 -18.25
C PHE A 63 16.07 7.67 -18.21
N TYR A 64 16.65 7.31 -19.36
CA TYR A 64 17.59 6.20 -19.45
C TYR A 64 18.93 6.43 -18.73
N HIS A 65 19.23 7.68 -18.35
CA HIS A 65 20.34 7.99 -17.46
C HIS A 65 20.07 7.54 -16.01
N PHE A 66 18.82 7.60 -15.55
CA PHE A 66 18.42 7.23 -14.19
C PHE A 66 17.90 5.80 -14.07
N PHE A 67 17.19 5.33 -15.08
CA PHE A 67 16.53 4.02 -15.10
C PHE A 67 16.80 3.31 -16.43
N PRO A 68 17.55 2.20 -16.41
CA PRO A 68 17.85 1.43 -17.63
C PRO A 68 16.59 0.96 -18.36
N SER A 69 15.50 0.70 -17.62
CA SER A 69 14.23 0.23 -18.15
C SER A 69 13.04 0.75 -17.35
N LYS A 70 11.83 0.59 -17.89
CA LYS A 70 10.57 0.82 -17.18
C LYS A 70 10.43 -0.10 -15.97
N ARG A 71 10.96 -1.35 -16.06
CA ARG A 71 11.02 -2.28 -14.94
C ARG A 71 11.80 -1.68 -13.76
N ASP A 72 13.01 -1.16 -14.01
CA ASP A 72 13.85 -0.59 -12.95
C ASP A 72 13.20 0.63 -12.28
N LEU A 73 12.51 1.45 -13.06
CA LEU A 73 11.68 2.54 -12.52
C LEU A 73 10.52 1.99 -11.67
N THR A 74 9.87 0.91 -12.12
CA THR A 74 8.74 0.31 -11.38
C THR A 74 9.19 -0.32 -10.06
N LEU A 75 10.36 -0.94 -10.02
CA LEU A 75 10.96 -1.40 -8.76
C LEU A 75 11.16 -0.24 -7.77
N ALA A 76 11.65 0.91 -8.23
CA ALA A 76 11.78 2.10 -7.40
C ALA A 76 10.41 2.69 -6.97
N VAL A 77 9.38 2.57 -7.80
CA VAL A 77 7.99 2.93 -7.43
C VAL A 77 7.46 2.00 -6.34
N LEU A 78 7.70 0.69 -6.43
CA LEU A 78 7.33 -0.28 -5.41
C LEU A 78 8.03 0.02 -4.07
N ASP A 79 9.31 0.37 -4.09
CA ASP A 79 10.06 0.78 -2.90
C ASP A 79 9.45 2.03 -2.24
N GLN A 80 9.03 3.02 -3.03
CA GLN A 80 8.38 4.22 -2.53
C GLN A 80 7.01 3.91 -1.92
N PHE A 81 6.19 3.07 -2.56
CA PHE A 81 4.92 2.61 -2.00
C PHE A 81 5.12 1.84 -0.69
N GLN A 82 6.11 0.94 -0.64
CA GLN A 82 6.42 0.19 0.58
C GLN A 82 6.81 1.11 1.73
N ALA A 83 7.69 2.10 1.48
CA ALA A 83 8.10 3.06 2.49
C ALA A 83 6.90 3.85 3.05
N PHE A 84 6.04 4.34 2.16
CA PHE A 84 4.80 5.03 2.54
C PHE A 84 3.87 4.11 3.34
N PHE A 85 3.59 2.91 2.86
CA PHE A 85 2.69 1.94 3.49
C PHE A 85 3.19 1.53 4.88
N ARG A 86 4.52 1.26 5.00
CA ARG A 86 5.16 0.95 6.28
C ARG A 86 4.99 2.09 7.28
N GLN A 87 5.20 3.33 6.88
CA GLN A 87 5.17 4.49 7.77
C GLN A 87 3.73 4.94 8.08
N GLU A 88 2.91 5.15 7.07
CA GLU A 88 1.63 5.84 7.21
C GLU A 88 0.46 4.88 7.50
N ILE A 89 0.56 3.61 7.15
CA ILE A 89 -0.49 2.62 7.40
C ILE A 89 -0.06 1.65 8.49
N LEU A 90 0.94 0.81 8.25
CA LEU A 90 1.36 -0.23 9.21
C LEU A 90 1.89 0.37 10.52
N GLY A 91 2.82 1.31 10.47
CA GLY A 91 3.42 1.91 11.65
C GLY A 91 2.41 2.63 12.54
N ARG A 92 1.35 3.19 11.95
CA ARG A 92 0.26 3.82 12.72
C ARG A 92 -0.76 2.79 13.20
N ALA A 93 -1.08 1.81 12.37
CA ALA A 93 -2.05 0.77 12.73
C ALA A 93 -1.55 -0.12 13.87
N PHE A 94 -0.28 -0.51 13.82
CA PHE A 94 0.32 -1.44 14.77
C PHE A 94 1.14 -0.78 15.89
N ALA A 95 0.96 0.54 16.13
CA ALA A 95 1.57 1.18 17.30
C ALA A 95 1.02 0.58 18.61
N ASP A 96 1.92 0.40 19.62
CA ASP A 96 1.70 -0.38 20.85
C ASP A 96 0.75 0.27 21.90
N ASN A 97 -0.08 1.20 21.49
CA ASN A 97 -1.00 1.93 22.37
C ASN A 97 -2.41 1.32 22.43
N LEU A 98 -2.63 0.16 21.81
CA LEU A 98 -3.90 -0.59 21.81
C LEU A 98 -3.62 -2.09 22.00
N PRO A 99 -4.59 -2.85 22.55
CA PRO A 99 -4.55 -4.31 22.56
C PRO A 99 -4.27 -4.91 21.16
N PRO A 100 -3.59 -6.06 21.06
CA PRO A 100 -3.10 -6.60 19.79
C PRO A 100 -4.18 -6.70 18.70
N LEU A 101 -5.34 -7.28 19.02
CA LEU A 101 -6.41 -7.49 18.04
C LEU A 101 -7.05 -6.16 17.58
N GLN A 102 -7.09 -5.15 18.42
CA GLN A 102 -7.58 -3.82 18.03
C GLN A 102 -6.63 -3.10 17.07
N ARG A 103 -5.33 -3.46 17.06
CA ARG A 103 -4.37 -2.94 16.06
C ARG A 103 -4.72 -3.46 14.67
N ILE A 104 -5.19 -4.71 14.57
CA ILE A 104 -5.66 -5.30 13.31
C ILE A 104 -6.91 -4.58 12.81
N ASP A 105 -7.90 -4.31 13.67
CA ASP A 105 -9.08 -3.53 13.29
C ASP A 105 -8.68 -2.12 12.81
N ARG A 106 -7.77 -1.47 13.53
CA ARG A 106 -7.23 -0.15 13.20
C ARG A 106 -6.52 -0.13 11.83
N PHE A 107 -5.87 -1.22 11.44
CA PHE A 107 -5.31 -1.34 10.09
C PHE A 107 -6.38 -1.17 9.02
N PHE A 108 -7.52 -1.85 9.14
CA PHE A 108 -8.62 -1.71 8.18
C PHE A 108 -9.21 -0.30 8.18
N ASP A 109 -9.24 0.38 9.32
CA ASP A 109 -9.66 1.77 9.38
C ASP A 109 -8.72 2.69 8.60
N TYR A 110 -7.40 2.60 8.79
CA TYR A 110 -6.42 3.39 8.04
C TYR A 110 -6.43 3.05 6.55
N ALA A 111 -6.55 1.78 6.21
CA ALA A 111 -6.63 1.34 4.82
C ALA A 111 -7.88 1.90 4.13
N ALA A 112 -9.05 1.86 4.79
CA ALA A 112 -10.28 2.44 4.28
C ALA A 112 -10.18 3.96 4.12
N ASP A 113 -9.60 4.67 5.10
CA ASP A 113 -9.42 6.12 5.05
C ASP A 113 -8.49 6.53 3.91
N PHE A 114 -7.41 5.80 3.69
CA PHE A 114 -6.51 6.01 2.56
C PHE A 114 -7.25 5.83 1.22
N GLN A 115 -7.98 4.75 1.05
CA GLN A 115 -8.75 4.48 -0.18
C GLN A 115 -9.86 5.51 -0.39
N ARG A 116 -10.51 5.99 0.69
CA ARG A 116 -11.52 7.06 0.62
C ARG A 116 -10.89 8.36 0.13
N GLN A 117 -9.72 8.72 0.66
CA GLN A 117 -9.01 9.92 0.21
C GLN A 117 -8.62 9.80 -1.26
N MET A 118 -8.08 8.66 -1.70
CA MET A 118 -7.76 8.43 -3.11
C MET A 118 -8.98 8.58 -4.01
N LYS A 119 -10.13 8.03 -3.59
CA LYS A 119 -11.38 8.18 -4.35
C LYS A 119 -11.85 9.64 -4.41
N GLN A 120 -11.71 10.41 -3.34
CA GLN A 120 -12.04 11.85 -3.33
C GLN A 120 -11.16 12.64 -4.30
N ASP A 121 -9.89 12.29 -4.40
CA ASP A 121 -8.91 13.00 -5.21
C ASP A 121 -8.98 12.63 -6.71
N THR A 122 -9.35 11.39 -7.02
CA THR A 122 -9.26 10.83 -8.38
C THR A 122 -10.61 10.36 -8.97
N GLY A 123 -11.64 10.28 -8.15
CA GLY A 123 -12.95 9.71 -8.52
C GLY A 123 -13.03 8.17 -8.41
N GLN A 124 -11.91 7.48 -8.25
CA GLN A 124 -11.83 6.02 -8.23
C GLN A 124 -11.05 5.51 -7.02
N MET A 125 -11.45 4.34 -6.52
CA MET A 125 -10.68 3.58 -5.55
C MET A 125 -9.65 2.71 -6.28
N PRO A 126 -8.33 2.99 -6.18
CA PRO A 126 -7.32 2.26 -6.94
C PRO A 126 -7.00 0.87 -6.37
N GLY A 127 -7.34 0.58 -5.11
CA GLY A 127 -7.06 -0.70 -4.44
C GLY A 127 -5.63 -0.81 -3.91
N CYS A 128 -5.15 -2.04 -3.68
CA CYS A 128 -3.79 -2.29 -3.25
C CYS A 128 -2.81 -2.09 -4.41
N PRO A 129 -1.78 -1.23 -4.30
CA PRO A 129 -0.80 -1.05 -5.38
C PRO A 129 0.03 -2.31 -5.63
N PHE A 130 0.32 -3.08 -4.59
CA PHE A 130 1.08 -4.32 -4.67
C PHE A 130 0.26 -5.43 -5.31
N GLY A 131 -0.99 -5.62 -4.88
CA GLY A 131 -1.93 -6.56 -5.46
C GLY A 131 -2.23 -6.28 -6.94
N ASN A 132 -2.37 -5.00 -7.33
CA ASN A 132 -2.55 -4.62 -8.72
C ASN A 132 -1.35 -5.06 -9.59
N ILE A 133 -0.13 -4.76 -9.17
CA ILE A 133 1.09 -5.15 -9.90
C ILE A 133 1.31 -6.66 -9.84
N ALA A 134 1.00 -7.33 -8.72
CA ALA A 134 1.06 -8.78 -8.63
C ALA A 134 0.18 -9.45 -9.68
N CYS A 135 -1.09 -9.06 -9.78
CA CYS A 135 -2.03 -9.62 -10.74
C CYS A 135 -1.58 -9.42 -12.20
N GLU A 136 -0.93 -8.31 -12.49
CA GLU A 136 -0.51 -7.98 -13.86
C GLU A 136 0.86 -8.59 -14.22
N MET A 137 1.83 -8.57 -13.31
CA MET A 137 3.23 -8.76 -13.64
C MET A 137 3.87 -10.04 -13.09
N SER A 138 3.26 -10.74 -12.12
CA SER A 138 3.91 -11.88 -11.46
C SER A 138 4.24 -13.05 -12.41
N THR A 139 3.51 -13.19 -13.51
CA THR A 139 3.78 -14.21 -14.53
C THR A 139 4.60 -13.69 -15.72
N GLN A 140 4.94 -12.39 -15.74
CA GLN A 140 5.59 -11.73 -16.86
C GLN A 140 7.01 -11.24 -16.54
N ASP A 141 7.31 -10.89 -15.29
CA ASP A 141 8.61 -10.36 -14.88
C ASP A 141 8.99 -10.86 -13.49
N GLU A 142 10.02 -11.71 -13.44
CA GLU A 142 10.47 -12.38 -12.23
C GLU A 142 11.02 -11.37 -11.19
N ALA A 143 11.69 -10.30 -11.61
CA ALA A 143 12.23 -9.31 -10.68
C ALA A 143 11.11 -8.53 -9.98
N ILE A 144 10.06 -8.18 -10.73
CA ILE A 144 8.86 -7.54 -10.15
C ILE A 144 8.13 -8.52 -9.23
N ARG A 145 7.95 -9.80 -9.63
CA ARG A 145 7.32 -10.83 -8.82
C ARG A 145 8.01 -10.98 -7.47
N LEU A 146 9.32 -11.19 -7.46
CA LEU A 146 10.12 -11.36 -6.24
C LEU A 146 10.06 -10.11 -5.35
N ARG A 147 10.06 -8.92 -5.95
CA ARG A 147 9.96 -7.68 -5.17
C ARG A 147 8.60 -7.53 -4.51
N VAL A 148 7.52 -7.84 -5.22
CA VAL A 148 6.16 -7.80 -4.65
C VAL A 148 5.99 -8.87 -3.57
N GLU A 149 6.50 -10.09 -3.79
CA GLU A 149 6.51 -11.17 -2.79
C GLU A 149 7.17 -10.71 -1.48
N GLN A 150 8.37 -10.12 -1.57
CA GLN A 150 9.06 -9.59 -0.40
C GLN A 150 8.27 -8.49 0.32
N ILE A 151 7.64 -7.59 -0.42
CA ILE A 151 6.82 -6.52 0.17
C ILE A 151 5.61 -7.09 0.90
N MET A 152 4.95 -8.10 0.34
CA MET A 152 3.81 -8.76 0.98
C MET A 152 4.23 -9.51 2.25
N GLN A 153 5.34 -10.24 2.21
CA GLN A 153 5.91 -10.89 3.40
C GLN A 153 6.26 -9.87 4.50
N ASP A 154 6.89 -8.75 4.15
CA ASP A 154 7.19 -7.70 5.10
C ASP A 154 5.91 -7.09 5.71
N ALA A 155 4.83 -7.03 4.93
CA ALA A 155 3.54 -6.50 5.38
C ALA A 155 2.78 -7.46 6.30
N GLU A 156 3.02 -8.77 6.23
CA GLU A 156 2.45 -9.79 7.12
C GLU A 156 3.03 -9.71 8.54
N VAL A 157 4.29 -9.29 8.70
CA VAL A 157 5.00 -9.30 10.00
C VAL A 157 4.26 -8.58 11.13
N PRO A 158 3.71 -7.37 10.98
CA PRO A 158 2.97 -6.71 12.06
C PRO A 158 1.69 -7.45 12.48
N PHE A 159 1.03 -8.14 11.53
CA PHE A 159 -0.12 -8.98 11.84
C PHE A 159 0.29 -10.21 12.65
N GLU A 160 1.36 -10.91 12.23
CA GLU A 160 1.92 -12.04 12.95
C GLU A 160 2.29 -11.66 14.39
N GLN A 161 2.98 -10.53 14.58
CA GLN A 161 3.36 -10.04 15.89
C GLN A 161 2.12 -9.77 16.78
N ALA A 162 1.11 -9.09 16.26
CA ALA A 162 -0.13 -8.82 17.00
C ALA A 162 -0.89 -10.11 17.36
N LEU A 163 -0.93 -11.09 16.45
CA LEU A 163 -1.55 -12.37 16.71
C LEU A 163 -0.76 -13.20 17.74
N ALA A 164 0.58 -13.19 17.68
CA ALA A 164 1.43 -13.85 18.65
C ALA A 164 1.28 -13.25 20.06
N GLU A 165 1.19 -11.91 20.17
CA GLU A 165 0.87 -11.24 21.43
C GLU A 165 -0.50 -11.69 21.97
N ALA A 166 -1.54 -11.70 21.14
CA ALA A 166 -2.88 -12.15 21.52
C ALA A 166 -2.93 -13.62 21.96
N VAL A 167 -2.09 -14.49 21.37
CA VAL A 167 -1.92 -15.89 21.82
C VAL A 167 -1.27 -15.93 23.21
N ALA A 168 -0.22 -15.13 23.43
CA ALA A 168 0.48 -15.06 24.72
C ALA A 168 -0.42 -14.51 25.84
N ASP A 169 -1.31 -13.57 25.51
CA ASP A 169 -2.28 -12.98 26.43
C ASP A 169 -3.49 -13.93 26.70
N GLY A 170 -3.61 -15.05 25.96
CA GLY A 170 -4.71 -16.02 26.09
C GLY A 170 -5.99 -15.63 25.33
N ASP A 171 -5.98 -14.57 24.56
CA ASP A 171 -7.14 -14.11 23.76
C ASP A 171 -7.43 -15.02 22.55
N LEU A 172 -6.40 -15.69 22.00
CA LEU A 172 -6.47 -16.57 20.84
C LEU A 172 -5.71 -17.90 21.09
N PRO A 173 -6.18 -18.75 22.00
CA PRO A 173 -5.49 -20.02 22.24
C PRO A 173 -5.59 -20.94 21.02
N GLY A 174 -4.49 -21.66 20.74
CA GLY A 174 -4.50 -22.77 19.78
C GLY A 174 -4.33 -22.40 18.30
N ILE A 175 -4.07 -21.12 17.97
CA ILE A 175 -3.76 -20.71 16.59
C ILE A 175 -2.26 -20.68 16.32
N ASP A 176 -1.87 -20.93 15.07
CA ASP A 176 -0.56 -20.57 14.53
C ASP A 176 -0.61 -19.11 14.06
N ALA A 177 0.16 -18.23 14.72
CA ALA A 177 0.14 -16.79 14.44
C ALA A 177 0.63 -16.48 13.03
N ALA A 178 1.67 -17.18 12.53
CA ALA A 178 2.23 -16.95 11.20
C ALA A 178 1.28 -17.42 10.09
N GLU A 179 0.67 -18.60 10.24
CA GLU A 179 -0.32 -19.12 9.29
C GLU A 179 -1.57 -18.23 9.27
N THR A 180 -2.05 -17.81 10.46
CA THR A 180 -3.21 -16.93 10.58
C THR A 180 -2.93 -15.54 10.01
N ALA A 181 -1.73 -14.98 10.20
CA ALA A 181 -1.34 -13.70 9.59
C ALA A 181 -1.35 -13.77 8.06
N ARG A 182 -0.85 -14.88 7.49
CA ARG A 182 -0.86 -15.11 6.05
C ARG A 182 -2.28 -15.20 5.51
N ALA A 183 -3.16 -15.96 6.18
CA ALA A 183 -4.57 -16.05 5.82
C ALA A 183 -5.28 -14.70 5.91
N LEU A 184 -5.00 -13.94 6.97
CA LEU A 184 -5.55 -12.61 7.18
C LEU A 184 -5.08 -11.62 6.09
N PHE A 185 -3.80 -11.67 5.71
CA PHE A 185 -3.28 -10.81 4.65
C PHE A 185 -3.87 -11.17 3.28
N ALA A 186 -4.06 -12.46 2.98
CA ALA A 186 -4.78 -12.89 1.79
C ALA A 186 -6.24 -12.38 1.78
N TYR A 187 -6.90 -12.36 2.95
CA TYR A 187 -8.22 -11.76 3.10
C TYR A 187 -8.20 -10.24 2.82
N VAL A 188 -7.19 -9.52 3.32
CA VAL A 188 -7.01 -8.08 3.03
C VAL A 188 -6.96 -7.82 1.53
N GLU A 189 -6.16 -8.58 0.79
CA GLU A 189 -6.05 -8.44 -0.67
C GLU A 189 -7.39 -8.73 -1.37
N GLY A 190 -8.11 -9.76 -0.95
CA GLY A 190 -9.45 -10.05 -1.46
C GLY A 190 -10.44 -8.92 -1.20
N VAL A 191 -10.44 -8.35 0.00
CA VAL A 191 -11.27 -7.18 0.36
C VAL A 191 -10.92 -5.97 -0.48
N MET A 192 -9.63 -5.71 -0.73
CA MET A 192 -9.18 -4.60 -1.57
C MET A 192 -9.66 -4.72 -3.01
N VAL A 193 -9.57 -5.92 -3.59
CA VAL A 193 -10.08 -6.20 -4.94
C VAL A 193 -11.60 -6.02 -5.00
N TYR A 194 -12.32 -6.58 -4.02
CA TYR A 194 -13.78 -6.50 -3.97
C TYR A 194 -14.28 -5.06 -3.82
N ALA A 195 -13.69 -4.29 -2.90
CA ALA A 195 -14.04 -2.89 -2.67
C ALA A 195 -13.70 -2.01 -3.89
N LYS A 196 -12.56 -2.26 -4.55
CA LYS A 196 -12.17 -1.59 -5.81
C LYS A 196 -13.19 -1.83 -6.91
N THR A 197 -13.63 -3.09 -7.11
CA THR A 197 -14.63 -3.46 -8.13
C THR A 197 -15.95 -2.71 -7.96
N ARG A 198 -16.32 -2.41 -6.72
CA ARG A 198 -17.53 -1.65 -6.39
C ARG A 198 -17.29 -0.14 -6.29
N ASN A 199 -16.04 0.30 -6.35
CA ASN A 199 -15.64 1.67 -6.07
C ASN A 199 -16.14 2.18 -4.69
N GLU A 200 -16.14 1.30 -3.68
CA GLU A 200 -16.69 1.55 -2.35
C GLU A 200 -15.63 1.36 -1.25
N PRO A 201 -14.83 2.39 -0.89
CA PRO A 201 -13.78 2.29 0.13
C PRO A 201 -14.26 1.83 1.52
N GLU A 202 -15.52 2.15 1.89
CA GLU A 202 -16.10 1.74 3.18
C GLU A 202 -16.24 0.23 3.36
N LEU A 203 -16.29 -0.53 2.25
CA LEU A 203 -16.28 -2.00 2.32
C LEU A 203 -15.00 -2.53 2.97
N VAL A 204 -13.87 -1.82 2.85
CA VAL A 204 -12.62 -2.22 3.51
C VAL A 204 -12.82 -2.24 5.03
N ARG A 205 -13.42 -1.19 5.60
CA ARG A 205 -13.72 -1.12 7.04
C ARG A 205 -14.79 -2.13 7.46
N GLN A 206 -15.87 -2.23 6.69
CA GLN A 206 -17.00 -3.11 7.02
C GLN A 206 -16.58 -4.60 7.04
N LEU A 207 -15.85 -5.04 6.02
CA LEU A 207 -15.37 -6.41 5.94
C LEU A 207 -14.19 -6.67 6.88
N GLY A 208 -13.35 -5.67 7.13
CA GLY A 208 -12.27 -5.74 8.11
C GLY A 208 -12.74 -6.16 9.49
N LYS A 209 -13.90 -5.66 9.95
CA LYS A 209 -14.52 -6.07 11.23
C LYS A 209 -14.90 -7.56 11.31
N ARG A 210 -14.92 -8.25 10.19
CA ARG A 210 -15.18 -9.70 10.11
C ARG A 210 -13.92 -10.52 9.90
N ALA A 211 -12.79 -9.87 9.65
CA ALA A 211 -11.55 -10.54 9.24
C ALA A 211 -11.12 -11.63 10.24
N LEU A 212 -11.01 -11.29 11.52
CA LEU A 212 -10.62 -12.24 12.58
C LEU A 212 -11.62 -13.39 12.75
N GLN A 213 -12.92 -13.11 12.58
CA GLN A 213 -13.97 -14.13 12.66
C GLN A 213 -13.87 -15.18 11.55
N LEU A 214 -13.36 -14.77 10.38
CA LEU A 214 -13.26 -15.65 9.21
C LEU A 214 -11.97 -16.48 9.20
N VAL A 215 -10.88 -15.96 9.78
CA VAL A 215 -9.57 -16.63 9.75
C VAL A 215 -9.22 -17.36 11.04
N VAL A 216 -9.99 -17.14 12.13
CA VAL A 216 -9.82 -17.81 13.42
C VAL A 216 -11.04 -18.71 13.67
N PRO A 217 -10.92 -20.06 13.52
CA PRO A 217 -12.05 -20.99 13.50
C PRO A 217 -12.95 -20.97 14.75
N ASP A 218 -12.38 -20.77 15.93
CA ASP A 218 -13.10 -20.89 17.20
C ASP A 218 -13.84 -19.63 17.66
N ARG A 219 -13.89 -18.55 16.86
CA ARG A 219 -14.69 -17.36 17.13
C ARG A 219 -16.11 -17.40 16.55
N LEU A 220 -16.53 -18.53 15.98
CA LEU A 220 -17.87 -18.70 15.40
C LEU A 220 -18.91 -19.23 16.40
N THR A 221 -18.54 -19.47 17.64
CA THR A 221 -19.42 -19.81 18.76
C THR A 221 -19.48 -18.66 19.77
#